data_dac3df780cafd7c0495fe0d6acbe34b7
#
_entry.id   dac3df780cafd7c0495fe0d6acbe34b7
#
_cell.length_a   1.000
_cell.length_b   1.000
_cell.length_c   1.000
_cell.angle_alpha   90.00
_cell.angle_beta   90.00
_cell.angle_gamma   90.00
#
_symmetry.space_group_name_H-M   'P 1'
#
loop_
_entity.id
_entity.type
_entity.pdbx_description
1 polymer ?
#
loop_
_entity_poly.entity_id
_entity_poly.type
_entity_poly.pdbx_seq_one_letter_code
_entity_poly.pdbx_strand_id
1 'polypeptide(L)'
;MTSARTGPPSRLLVFAVTAIALLNTSVLMSSTPEILESFGEPIERAGMLIAAGTVIGIVAAPAIGFLADRYGRKRVLVPCLLVFGVFGSLGGFSPSFGWLLAVRVVQGLGSAGLINLVVVLITDHWSGTERTRLLGQNSAVITAVLAVFPFLGGATTDLFGWRWNFAYYGLALVVGAVVARSLHDPWEGRTDPVGRQLRDALAELSVPVNAMAIVLGSLIFFVMFGVFLTIIPIHLDEVFGLGPTKRGIVAAVPAVTSTATALAVTWFRARMSIRAMLAVGLGVFAATFVAMGLGNLWLLVAAAAVYGLAEGATIPTLQDLVAEQAPERLRGALMAFWVASVRIGQTTGPLVVGVAIGWWTTGTVLVAAGVVVAGIALTVGCSRILPTARLPQDRSQ
;
A
#
# COMPACT_ATOMS: atom_id res chain seq x y z
N MET A 1 21.01 36.89 -13.54
CA MET A 1 20.90 35.46 -13.96
C MET A 1 21.38 34.60 -12.80
N THR A 2 20.45 34.14 -11.95
CA THR A 2 20.74 33.31 -10.79
C THR A 2 21.05 31.89 -11.28
N SER A 3 22.25 31.41 -11.00
CA SER A 3 22.73 30.05 -11.23
C SER A 3 21.64 29.07 -10.74
N ALA A 4 21.01 28.36 -11.68
CA ALA A 4 20.04 27.29 -11.36
C ALA A 4 20.76 26.22 -10.51
N ARG A 5 20.29 26.00 -9.30
CA ARG A 5 20.79 24.95 -8.41
C ARG A 5 20.53 23.59 -9.05
N THR A 6 21.52 23.01 -9.69
CA THR A 6 21.50 21.67 -10.34
C THR A 6 21.77 20.54 -9.34
N GLY A 7 21.41 20.73 -8.06
CA GLY A 7 21.62 19.73 -7.02
C GLY A 7 20.43 18.76 -6.86
N PRO A 8 20.64 17.60 -6.21
CA PRO A 8 19.57 16.66 -5.91
C PRO A 8 18.45 17.31 -5.08
N PRO A 9 17.19 16.85 -5.18
CA PRO A 9 16.09 17.37 -4.39
C PRO A 9 16.38 17.17 -2.88
N SER A 10 15.76 18.01 -2.04
CA SER A 10 15.95 17.83 -0.60
C SER A 10 15.35 16.48 -0.17
N ARG A 11 16.04 15.73 0.70
CA ARG A 11 15.57 14.43 1.24
C ARG A 11 14.22 14.59 1.93
N LEU A 12 14.04 15.70 2.66
CA LEU A 12 12.77 16.00 3.34
C LEU A 12 11.60 16.12 2.36
N LEU A 13 11.82 16.71 1.19
CA LEU A 13 10.79 16.83 0.15
C LEU A 13 10.37 15.46 -0.38
N VAL A 14 11.34 14.57 -0.65
CA VAL A 14 11.09 13.20 -1.10
C VAL A 14 10.26 12.44 -0.06
N PHE A 15 10.62 12.53 1.22
CA PHE A 15 9.91 11.88 2.32
C PHE A 15 8.51 12.49 2.56
N ALA A 16 8.36 13.80 2.36
CA ALA A 16 7.06 14.45 2.44
C ALA A 16 6.09 13.93 1.36
N VAL A 17 6.56 13.73 0.12
CA VAL A 17 5.73 13.13 -0.94
C VAL A 17 5.32 11.71 -0.60
N THR A 18 6.24 10.90 -0.03
CA THR A 18 5.90 9.55 0.46
C THR A 18 4.83 9.59 1.54
N ALA A 19 4.98 10.47 2.53
CA ALA A 19 3.99 10.63 3.60
C ALA A 19 2.61 11.00 3.05
N ILE A 20 2.54 11.95 2.12
CA ILE A 20 1.31 12.36 1.45
C ILE A 20 0.65 11.19 0.70
N ALA A 21 1.43 10.40 -0.03
CA ALA A 21 0.90 9.27 -0.81
C ALA A 21 0.15 8.24 0.05
N LEU A 22 0.62 8.03 1.29
CA LEU A 22 0.05 7.06 2.23
C LEU A 22 -1.19 7.56 2.97
N LEU A 23 -1.43 8.88 3.00
CA LEU A 23 -2.65 9.44 3.58
C LEU A 23 -3.92 8.88 2.93
N ASN A 24 -3.83 8.45 1.66
CA ASN A 24 -4.98 8.00 0.88
C ASN A 24 -5.86 6.96 1.61
N THR A 25 -5.26 6.06 2.36
CA THR A 25 -5.96 4.97 3.05
C THR A 25 -5.82 5.03 4.56
N SER A 26 -4.69 5.50 5.07
CA SER A 26 -4.36 5.38 6.48
C SER A 26 -5.19 6.31 7.39
N VAL A 27 -5.48 7.53 6.95
CA VAL A 27 -6.14 8.53 7.81
C VAL A 27 -7.64 8.27 8.00
N LEU A 28 -8.33 7.67 7.01
CA LEU A 28 -9.76 7.41 7.07
C LEU A 28 -10.13 6.05 7.66
N MET A 29 -9.16 5.14 7.78
CA MET A 29 -9.39 3.75 8.17
C MET A 29 -10.15 3.64 9.50
N SER A 30 -9.72 4.36 10.53
CA SER A 30 -10.31 4.32 11.87
C SER A 30 -11.68 4.97 11.96
N SER A 31 -12.07 5.79 10.98
CA SER A 31 -13.28 6.59 10.95
C SER A 31 -14.34 6.06 9.99
N THR A 32 -14.13 4.89 9.41
CA THR A 32 -15.04 4.30 8.42
C THR A 32 -16.46 4.13 8.94
N PRO A 33 -16.73 3.61 10.16
CA PRO A 33 -18.07 3.51 10.71
C PRO A 33 -18.79 4.85 10.78
N GLU A 34 -18.14 5.89 11.34
CA GLU A 34 -18.74 7.23 11.50
C GLU A 34 -19.05 7.89 10.16
N ILE A 35 -18.22 7.65 9.14
CA ILE A 35 -18.49 8.15 7.78
C ILE A 35 -19.77 7.53 7.24
N LEU A 36 -19.91 6.21 7.33
CA LEU A 36 -21.10 5.51 6.84
C LEU A 36 -22.35 5.91 7.62
N GLU A 37 -22.29 5.93 8.95
CA GLU A 37 -23.39 6.34 9.81
C GLU A 37 -23.87 7.76 9.49
N SER A 38 -22.96 8.70 9.25
CA SER A 38 -23.29 10.09 8.96
C SER A 38 -24.07 10.28 7.66
N PHE A 39 -23.97 9.33 6.72
CA PHE A 39 -24.73 9.32 5.46
C PHE A 39 -25.92 8.36 5.49
N GLY A 40 -26.15 7.63 6.61
CA GLY A 40 -27.18 6.60 6.71
C GLY A 40 -26.90 5.40 5.80
N GLU A 41 -25.63 5.14 5.51
CA GLU A 41 -25.21 4.05 4.63
C GLU A 41 -24.94 2.77 5.41
N PRO A 42 -25.34 1.61 4.85
CA PRO A 42 -25.10 0.33 5.50
C PRO A 42 -23.60 -0.01 5.50
N ILE A 43 -23.21 -0.85 6.47
CA ILE A 43 -21.81 -1.19 6.72
C ILE A 43 -21.13 -1.90 5.54
N GLU A 44 -21.89 -2.61 4.71
CA GLU A 44 -21.42 -3.26 3.49
C GLU A 44 -20.75 -2.29 2.50
N ARG A 45 -21.11 -1.02 2.56
CA ARG A 45 -20.55 0.02 1.71
C ARG A 45 -19.16 0.52 2.15
N ALA A 46 -18.66 0.04 3.29
CA ALA A 46 -17.29 0.34 3.75
C ALA A 46 -16.24 -0.01 2.69
N GLY A 47 -16.42 -1.15 2.04
CA GLY A 47 -15.54 -1.58 0.94
C GLY A 47 -15.50 -0.59 -0.23
N MET A 48 -16.62 0.06 -0.55
CA MET A 48 -16.68 1.07 -1.62
C MET A 48 -15.86 2.32 -1.26
N LEU A 49 -15.90 2.76 0.00
CA LEU A 49 -15.15 3.93 0.47
C LEU A 49 -13.63 3.74 0.29
N ILE A 50 -13.12 2.54 0.61
CA ILE A 50 -11.69 2.21 0.47
C ILE A 50 -11.34 1.99 -1.00
N ALA A 51 -12.13 1.21 -1.73
CA ALA A 51 -11.91 0.89 -3.13
C ALA A 51 -11.94 2.14 -4.03
N ALA A 52 -12.82 3.11 -3.76
CA ALA A 52 -12.90 4.35 -4.54
C ALA A 52 -11.56 5.09 -4.62
N GLY A 53 -10.76 5.08 -3.53
CA GLY A 53 -9.44 5.71 -3.51
C GLY A 53 -8.34 4.93 -4.26
N THR A 54 -8.61 3.70 -4.70
CA THR A 54 -7.59 2.83 -5.32
C THR A 54 -7.95 2.36 -6.72
N VAL A 55 -9.25 2.29 -7.07
CA VAL A 55 -9.75 1.67 -8.31
C VAL A 55 -9.14 2.28 -9.58
N ILE A 56 -9.08 3.60 -9.67
CA ILE A 56 -8.51 4.27 -10.84
C ILE A 56 -7.01 4.01 -10.96
N GLY A 57 -6.34 3.72 -9.84
CA GLY A 57 -4.92 3.44 -9.78
C GLY A 57 -4.51 2.18 -10.54
N ILE A 58 -5.43 1.25 -10.80
CA ILE A 58 -5.17 0.04 -11.61
C ILE A 58 -4.65 0.42 -12.99
N VAL A 59 -5.29 1.41 -13.62
CA VAL A 59 -4.93 1.89 -14.97
C VAL A 59 -4.01 3.11 -14.90
N ALA A 60 -4.26 4.01 -13.94
CA ALA A 60 -3.53 5.28 -13.85
C ALA A 60 -2.07 5.10 -13.40
N ALA A 61 -1.73 4.15 -12.53
CA ALA A 61 -0.37 4.01 -12.04
C ALA A 61 0.65 3.68 -13.15
N PRO A 62 0.42 2.70 -14.05
CA PRO A 62 1.27 2.48 -15.21
C PRO A 62 1.32 3.68 -16.16
N ALA A 63 0.17 4.32 -16.42
CA ALA A 63 0.09 5.48 -17.30
C ALA A 63 0.89 6.67 -16.76
N ILE A 64 0.80 6.96 -15.44
CA ILE A 64 1.54 8.03 -14.78
C ILE A 64 3.05 7.74 -14.83
N GLY A 65 3.47 6.49 -14.61
CA GLY A 65 4.86 6.09 -14.77
C GLY A 65 5.39 6.41 -16.18
N PHE A 66 4.64 6.01 -17.19
CA PHE A 66 4.96 6.30 -18.59
C PHE A 66 5.00 7.81 -18.90
N LEU A 67 4.03 8.56 -18.42
CA LEU A 67 4.01 10.03 -18.59
C LEU A 67 5.22 10.68 -17.91
N ALA A 68 5.63 10.19 -16.73
CA ALA A 68 6.80 10.70 -16.04
C ALA A 68 8.11 10.39 -16.76
N ASP A 69 8.19 9.22 -17.43
CA ASP A 69 9.33 8.88 -18.29
C ASP A 69 9.38 9.73 -19.55
N ARG A 70 8.23 10.14 -20.09
CA ARG A 70 8.15 10.93 -21.32
C ARG A 70 8.25 12.44 -21.12
N TYR A 71 7.64 12.98 -20.08
CA TYR A 71 7.50 14.43 -19.87
C TYR A 71 8.33 14.97 -18.71
N GLY A 72 8.97 14.09 -17.94
CA GLY A 72 9.75 14.43 -16.75
C GLY A 72 8.98 14.22 -15.44
N ARG A 73 9.74 13.96 -14.38
CA ARG A 73 9.17 13.59 -13.06
C ARG A 73 8.40 14.74 -12.44
N LYS A 74 8.95 15.96 -12.49
CA LYS A 74 8.32 17.16 -11.93
C LYS A 74 6.99 17.49 -12.59
N ARG A 75 6.95 17.45 -13.94
CA ARG A 75 5.74 17.80 -14.71
C ARG A 75 4.58 16.87 -14.46
N VAL A 76 4.83 15.66 -13.98
CA VAL A 76 3.80 14.67 -13.64
C VAL A 76 3.51 14.68 -12.14
N LEU A 77 4.53 14.80 -11.28
CA LEU A 77 4.37 14.78 -9.83
C LEU A 77 3.54 15.96 -9.32
N VAL A 78 3.76 17.18 -9.85
CA VAL A 78 3.03 18.37 -9.41
C VAL A 78 1.52 18.24 -9.68
N PRO A 79 1.03 17.93 -10.89
CA PRO A 79 -0.39 17.67 -11.12
C PRO A 79 -0.96 16.55 -10.24
N CYS A 80 -0.22 15.45 -10.02
CA CYS A 80 -0.65 14.38 -9.13
C CYS A 80 -0.89 14.88 -7.70
N LEU A 81 0.03 15.68 -7.15
CA LEU A 81 -0.12 16.27 -5.81
C LEU A 81 -1.29 17.27 -5.76
N LEU A 82 -1.50 18.08 -6.80
CA LEU A 82 -2.61 19.02 -6.87
C LEU A 82 -3.96 18.29 -6.93
N VAL A 83 -4.11 17.30 -7.81
CA VAL A 83 -5.34 16.49 -7.90
C VAL A 83 -5.60 15.78 -6.58
N PHE A 84 -4.57 15.14 -6.00
CA PHE A 84 -4.69 14.46 -4.71
C PHE A 84 -5.13 15.42 -3.59
N GLY A 85 -4.51 16.60 -3.50
CA GLY A 85 -4.79 17.58 -2.45
C GLY A 85 -6.17 18.22 -2.60
N VAL A 86 -6.51 18.71 -3.81
CA VAL A 86 -7.79 19.36 -4.06
C VAL A 86 -8.96 18.40 -3.85
N PHE A 87 -8.96 17.27 -4.57
CA PHE A 87 -10.07 16.31 -4.47
C PHE A 87 -10.09 15.60 -3.13
N GLY A 88 -8.92 15.34 -2.52
CA GLY A 88 -8.85 14.87 -1.16
C GLY A 88 -9.55 15.82 -0.19
N SER A 89 -9.20 17.11 -0.18
CA SER A 89 -9.79 18.10 0.72
C SER A 89 -11.30 18.29 0.47
N LEU A 90 -11.76 18.20 -0.78
CA LEU A 90 -13.19 18.29 -1.12
C LEU A 90 -14.03 17.18 -0.47
N GLY A 91 -13.43 16.04 -0.12
CA GLY A 91 -14.11 14.96 0.60
C GLY A 91 -14.73 15.40 1.94
N GLY A 92 -14.13 16.37 2.63
CA GLY A 92 -14.67 16.92 3.88
C GLY A 92 -15.98 17.72 3.71
N PHE A 93 -16.25 18.19 2.50
CA PHE A 93 -17.45 18.97 2.15
C PHE A 93 -18.51 18.14 1.44
N SER A 94 -18.38 16.81 1.43
CA SER A 94 -19.28 15.91 0.71
C SER A 94 -20.73 16.01 1.24
N PRO A 95 -21.70 16.34 0.37
CA PRO A 95 -23.11 16.40 0.75
C PRO A 95 -23.78 15.02 0.76
N SER A 96 -23.21 14.03 0.08
CA SER A 96 -23.72 12.67 -0.04
C SER A 96 -22.59 11.66 -0.15
N PHE A 97 -22.89 10.40 0.14
CA PHE A 97 -21.91 9.30 0.00
C PHE A 97 -21.44 9.12 -1.46
N GLY A 98 -22.37 9.20 -2.42
CA GLY A 98 -22.02 9.12 -3.85
C GLY A 98 -21.06 10.23 -4.29
N TRP A 99 -21.24 11.46 -3.80
CA TRP A 99 -20.27 12.55 -4.02
C TRP A 99 -18.92 12.23 -3.40
N LEU A 100 -18.91 11.73 -2.16
CA LEU A 100 -17.68 11.32 -1.47
C LEU A 100 -16.92 10.27 -2.30
N LEU A 101 -17.60 9.23 -2.79
CA LEU A 101 -16.99 8.22 -3.66
C LEU A 101 -16.41 8.83 -4.94
N ALA A 102 -17.14 9.75 -5.60
CA ALA A 102 -16.67 10.39 -6.82
C ALA A 102 -15.38 11.20 -6.60
N VAL A 103 -15.32 12.03 -5.55
CA VAL A 103 -14.10 12.79 -5.25
C VAL A 103 -12.95 11.87 -4.82
N ARG A 104 -13.22 10.76 -4.15
CA ARG A 104 -12.24 9.73 -3.80
C ARG A 104 -11.64 9.05 -5.04
N VAL A 105 -12.45 8.75 -6.06
CA VAL A 105 -11.95 8.18 -7.33
C VAL A 105 -10.99 9.17 -8.01
N VAL A 106 -11.36 10.45 -8.10
CA VAL A 106 -10.48 11.46 -8.70
C VAL A 106 -9.22 11.69 -7.85
N GLN A 107 -9.34 11.71 -6.52
CA GLN A 107 -8.20 11.74 -5.59
C GLN A 107 -7.27 10.56 -5.84
N GLY A 108 -7.82 9.36 -6.07
CA GLY A 108 -7.10 8.14 -6.40
C GLY A 108 -6.22 8.28 -7.64
N LEU A 109 -6.67 9.04 -8.66
CA LEU A 109 -5.85 9.36 -9.83
C LEU A 109 -4.57 10.11 -9.42
N GLY A 110 -4.69 11.11 -8.54
CA GLY A 110 -3.53 11.82 -8.00
C GLY A 110 -2.59 10.91 -7.21
N SER A 111 -3.12 10.00 -6.38
CA SER A 111 -2.33 9.10 -5.54
C SER A 111 -1.60 7.99 -6.33
N ALA A 112 -2.10 7.64 -7.51
CA ALA A 112 -1.69 6.45 -8.26
C ALA A 112 -0.19 6.42 -8.59
N GLY A 113 0.43 7.58 -8.80
CA GLY A 113 1.84 7.68 -9.17
C GLY A 113 2.78 8.10 -8.03
N LEU A 114 2.26 8.61 -6.91
CA LEU A 114 3.10 9.32 -5.93
C LEU A 114 4.21 8.43 -5.35
N ILE A 115 3.89 7.22 -4.87
CA ILE A 115 4.88 6.32 -4.26
C ILE A 115 5.94 5.91 -5.29
N ASN A 116 5.51 5.55 -6.50
CA ASN A 116 6.42 5.11 -7.55
C ASN A 116 7.35 6.25 -8.00
N LEU A 117 6.81 7.46 -8.16
CA LEU A 117 7.60 8.63 -8.54
C LEU A 117 8.64 9.00 -7.49
N VAL A 118 8.36 8.78 -6.20
CA VAL A 118 9.36 8.97 -5.13
C VAL A 118 10.53 8.01 -5.29
N VAL A 119 10.25 6.72 -5.51
CA VAL A 119 11.31 5.71 -5.71
C VAL A 119 12.16 6.06 -6.92
N VAL A 120 11.51 6.47 -8.03
CA VAL A 120 12.20 6.92 -9.24
C VAL A 120 13.04 8.16 -8.97
N LEU A 121 12.53 9.17 -8.27
CA LEU A 121 13.31 10.36 -7.89
C LEU A 121 14.56 10.00 -7.07
N ILE A 122 14.46 9.05 -6.13
CA ILE A 122 15.60 8.58 -5.36
C ILE A 122 16.62 7.90 -6.28
N THR A 123 16.16 7.03 -7.20
CA THR A 123 17.06 6.28 -8.09
C THR A 123 17.71 7.13 -9.16
N ASP A 124 17.06 8.22 -9.59
CA ASP A 124 17.56 9.13 -10.62
C ASP A 124 18.62 10.12 -10.06
N HIS A 125 18.51 10.51 -8.76
CA HIS A 125 19.38 11.55 -8.19
C HIS A 125 20.49 11.04 -7.26
N TRP A 126 20.38 9.79 -6.79
CA TRP A 126 21.38 9.20 -5.89
C TRP A 126 21.81 7.82 -6.37
N SER A 127 23.07 7.46 -6.11
CA SER A 127 23.67 6.19 -6.50
C SER A 127 24.39 5.49 -5.34
N GLY A 128 24.77 4.24 -5.53
CA GLY A 128 25.55 3.47 -4.56
C GLY A 128 24.94 3.40 -3.17
N THR A 129 25.75 3.51 -2.14
CA THR A 129 25.36 3.39 -0.73
C THR A 129 24.36 4.48 -0.30
N GLU A 130 24.47 5.68 -0.88
CA GLU A 130 23.55 6.77 -0.55
C GLU A 130 22.13 6.48 -1.03
N ARG A 131 21.98 5.95 -2.23
CA ARG A 131 20.67 5.48 -2.75
C ARG A 131 20.06 4.43 -1.85
N THR A 132 20.84 3.41 -1.46
CA THR A 132 20.35 2.33 -0.57
C THR A 132 19.92 2.91 0.79
N ARG A 133 20.71 3.84 1.34
CA ARG A 133 20.36 4.53 2.59
C ARG A 133 19.06 5.31 2.49
N LEU A 134 18.85 6.06 1.41
CA LEU A 134 17.62 6.84 1.21
C LEU A 134 16.40 5.98 0.99
N LEU A 135 16.51 4.87 0.26
CA LEU A 135 15.42 3.88 0.12
C LEU A 135 15.05 3.29 1.47
N GLY A 136 16.04 2.96 2.32
CA GLY A 136 15.80 2.50 3.69
C GLY A 136 15.12 3.56 4.56
N GLN A 137 15.56 4.82 4.49
CA GLN A 137 14.90 5.93 5.20
C GLN A 137 13.48 6.16 4.69
N ASN A 138 13.24 6.04 3.38
CA ASN A 138 11.90 6.14 2.80
C ASN A 138 10.98 5.03 3.32
N SER A 139 11.48 3.81 3.46
CA SER A 139 10.73 2.70 4.08
C SER A 139 10.39 2.99 5.53
N ALA A 140 11.31 3.59 6.30
CA ALA A 140 11.02 4.03 7.67
C ALA A 140 9.92 5.11 7.73
N VAL A 141 9.90 6.05 6.76
CA VAL A 141 8.81 7.03 6.64
C VAL A 141 7.47 6.35 6.34
N ILE A 142 7.45 5.37 5.43
CA ILE A 142 6.24 4.59 5.13
C ILE A 142 5.67 3.98 6.42
N THR A 143 6.50 3.32 7.19
CA THR A 143 6.09 2.69 8.45
C THR A 143 5.60 3.71 9.48
N ALA A 144 6.33 4.82 9.66
CA ALA A 144 5.95 5.88 10.59
C ALA A 144 4.58 6.46 10.24
N VAL A 145 4.30 6.68 8.96
CA VAL A 145 3.00 7.17 8.47
C VAL A 145 1.89 6.16 8.75
N LEU A 146 2.11 4.88 8.44
CA LEU A 146 1.13 3.82 8.69
C LEU A 146 0.87 3.58 10.18
N ALA A 147 1.83 3.87 11.05
CA ALA A 147 1.65 3.81 12.50
C ALA A 147 0.93 5.05 13.05
N VAL A 148 1.25 6.24 12.54
CA VAL A 148 0.79 7.51 13.13
C VAL A 148 -0.57 7.94 12.58
N PHE A 149 -0.82 7.84 11.27
CA PHE A 149 -2.02 8.43 10.68
C PHE A 149 -3.34 7.73 11.00
N PRO A 150 -3.43 6.41 11.22
CA PRO A 150 -4.66 5.82 11.73
C PRO A 150 -5.04 6.36 13.13
N PHE A 151 -4.05 6.56 14.01
CA PHE A 151 -4.26 7.19 15.31
C PHE A 151 -4.68 8.66 15.16
N LEU A 152 -3.98 9.46 14.37
CA LEU A 152 -4.32 10.87 14.14
C LEU A 152 -5.72 11.01 13.52
N GLY A 153 -6.07 10.16 12.55
CA GLY A 153 -7.39 10.14 11.94
C GLY A 153 -8.49 9.82 12.95
N GLY A 154 -8.25 8.83 13.81
CA GLY A 154 -9.16 8.50 14.90
C GLY A 154 -9.31 9.64 15.90
N ALA A 155 -8.22 10.21 16.39
CA ALA A 155 -8.23 11.32 17.35
C ALA A 155 -8.91 12.58 16.75
N THR A 156 -8.66 12.87 15.48
CA THR A 156 -9.33 13.97 14.78
C THR A 156 -10.83 13.72 14.69
N THR A 157 -11.24 12.47 14.43
CA THR A 157 -12.67 12.11 14.37
C THR A 157 -13.35 12.27 15.72
N ASP A 158 -12.73 11.82 16.81
CA ASP A 158 -13.28 11.97 18.16
C ASP A 158 -13.39 13.43 18.60
N LEU A 159 -12.43 14.29 18.22
CA LEU A 159 -12.38 15.69 18.68
C LEU A 159 -13.17 16.66 17.78
N PHE A 160 -13.15 16.46 16.47
CA PHE A 160 -13.65 17.43 15.49
C PHE A 160 -14.63 16.81 14.49
N GLY A 161 -14.80 15.48 14.49
CA GLY A 161 -15.59 14.73 13.52
C GLY A 161 -14.78 14.32 12.28
N TRP A 162 -15.25 13.26 11.61
CA TRP A 162 -14.55 12.61 10.49
C TRP A 162 -14.25 13.54 9.30
N ARG A 163 -15.03 14.59 9.10
CA ARG A 163 -14.85 15.55 7.99
C ARG A 163 -13.51 16.26 8.04
N TRP A 164 -12.98 16.50 9.23
CA TRP A 164 -11.69 17.15 9.43
C TRP A 164 -10.50 16.27 9.01
N ASN A 165 -10.68 14.96 8.89
CA ASN A 165 -9.64 14.08 8.35
C ASN A 165 -9.27 14.43 6.91
N PHE A 166 -10.18 15.01 6.16
CA PHE A 166 -9.93 15.42 4.80
C PHE A 166 -9.03 16.66 4.70
N ALA A 167 -8.87 17.43 5.77
CA ALA A 167 -7.93 18.56 5.82
C ALA A 167 -6.47 18.11 5.68
N TYR A 168 -6.12 16.89 6.14
CA TYR A 168 -4.77 16.35 5.96
C TYR A 168 -4.35 16.25 4.50
N TYR A 169 -5.27 16.01 3.58
CA TYR A 169 -4.97 15.95 2.14
C TYR A 169 -4.54 17.31 1.59
N GLY A 170 -4.96 18.41 2.22
CA GLY A 170 -4.51 19.77 1.87
C GLY A 170 -3.00 19.97 2.00
N LEU A 171 -2.32 19.16 2.83
CA LEU A 171 -0.84 19.16 2.92
C LEU A 171 -0.19 18.84 1.56
N ALA A 172 -0.87 18.08 0.71
CA ALA A 172 -0.39 17.78 -0.64
C ALA A 172 -0.26 19.04 -1.51
N LEU A 173 -1.11 20.05 -1.31
CA LEU A 173 -1.03 21.33 -2.03
C LEU A 173 0.22 22.11 -1.64
N VAL A 174 0.54 22.10 -0.32
CA VAL A 174 1.77 22.74 0.19
C VAL A 174 2.99 22.02 -0.35
N VAL A 175 3.04 20.68 -0.25
CA VAL A 175 4.14 19.88 -0.78
C VAL A 175 4.25 20.05 -2.30
N GLY A 176 3.13 20.07 -3.02
CA GLY A 176 3.08 20.33 -4.46
C GLY A 176 3.65 21.68 -4.86
N ALA A 177 3.33 22.74 -4.10
CA ALA A 177 3.90 24.07 -4.31
C ALA A 177 5.40 24.10 -4.06
N VAL A 178 5.90 23.41 -3.04
CA VAL A 178 7.34 23.28 -2.76
C VAL A 178 8.03 22.49 -3.88
N VAL A 179 7.46 21.34 -4.31
CA VAL A 179 7.97 20.55 -5.45
C VAL A 179 8.05 21.41 -6.71
N ALA A 180 6.99 22.17 -7.01
CA ALA A 180 6.94 23.03 -8.19
C ALA A 180 8.04 24.11 -8.20
N ARG A 181 8.46 24.61 -7.02
CA ARG A 181 9.50 25.63 -6.91
C ARG A 181 10.91 25.08 -6.80
N SER A 182 11.09 23.94 -6.13
CA SER A 182 12.42 23.45 -5.72
C SER A 182 12.92 22.26 -6.50
N LEU A 183 12.04 21.42 -7.08
CA LEU A 183 12.48 20.27 -7.84
C LEU A 183 12.96 20.72 -9.22
N HIS A 184 14.24 20.45 -9.51
CA HIS A 184 14.83 20.59 -10.84
C HIS A 184 14.87 19.20 -11.47
N ASP A 185 14.28 19.07 -12.64
CA ASP A 185 14.21 17.81 -13.39
C ASP A 185 15.02 17.99 -14.69
N PRO A 186 16.28 17.56 -14.71
CA PRO A 186 17.09 17.54 -15.93
C PRO A 186 16.65 16.38 -16.82
N TRP A 187 15.44 16.48 -17.35
CA TRP A 187 14.85 15.41 -18.13
C TRP A 187 15.44 15.37 -19.55
N GLU A 188 16.10 14.27 -19.88
CA GLU A 188 16.50 13.86 -21.23
C GLU A 188 15.55 12.75 -21.70
N GLY A 189 14.57 13.13 -22.54
CA GLY A 189 13.47 12.26 -22.95
C GLY A 189 13.89 10.86 -23.42
N ARG A 190 13.34 9.82 -22.78
CA ARG A 190 13.42 8.46 -23.29
C ARG A 190 12.37 8.25 -24.36
N THR A 191 12.79 7.82 -25.55
CA THR A 191 11.94 7.60 -26.73
C THR A 191 11.73 6.12 -27.06
N ASP A 192 11.93 5.22 -26.08
CA ASP A 192 11.75 3.79 -26.34
C ASP A 192 10.28 3.45 -26.68
N PRO A 193 10.01 2.65 -27.70
CA PRO A 193 8.66 2.29 -28.11
C PRO A 193 8.00 1.38 -27.07
N VAL A 194 7.08 1.96 -26.29
CA VAL A 194 6.36 1.33 -25.17
C VAL A 194 5.64 0.04 -25.56
N GLY A 195 5.07 -0.01 -26.75
CA GLY A 195 4.28 -1.17 -27.19
C GLY A 195 5.10 -2.48 -27.29
N ARG A 196 6.39 -2.39 -27.62
CA ARG A 196 7.28 -3.56 -27.66
C ARG A 196 7.62 -4.02 -26.24
N GLN A 197 7.99 -3.10 -25.36
CA GLN A 197 8.31 -3.41 -23.97
C GLN A 197 7.10 -4.02 -23.23
N LEU A 198 5.90 -3.48 -23.48
CA LEU A 198 4.67 -4.02 -22.89
C LEU A 198 4.38 -5.44 -23.38
N ARG A 199 4.53 -5.70 -24.69
CA ARG A 199 4.32 -7.04 -25.25
C ARG A 199 5.33 -8.05 -24.73
N ASP A 200 6.61 -7.67 -24.67
CA ASP A 200 7.67 -8.53 -24.15
C ASP A 200 7.46 -8.83 -22.64
N ALA A 201 7.03 -7.83 -21.87
CA ALA A 201 6.72 -8.02 -20.46
C ALA A 201 5.45 -8.86 -20.23
N LEU A 202 4.43 -8.76 -21.11
CA LEU A 202 3.27 -9.66 -21.10
C LEU A 202 3.68 -11.10 -21.41
N ALA A 203 4.65 -11.32 -22.30
CA ALA A 203 5.19 -12.65 -22.55
C ALA A 203 5.89 -13.24 -21.33
N GLU A 204 6.56 -12.41 -20.51
CA GLU A 204 7.17 -12.85 -19.24
C GLU A 204 6.14 -13.30 -18.19
N LEU A 205 4.88 -12.87 -18.29
CA LEU A 205 3.81 -13.37 -17.42
C LEU A 205 3.43 -14.83 -17.72
N SER A 206 3.82 -15.37 -18.88
CA SER A 206 3.68 -16.80 -19.16
C SER A 206 4.71 -17.67 -18.43
N VAL A 207 5.76 -17.06 -17.85
CA VAL A 207 6.70 -17.76 -16.96
C VAL A 207 6.01 -18.01 -15.63
N PRO A 208 5.83 -19.29 -15.20
CA PRO A 208 4.98 -19.63 -14.06
C PRO A 208 5.36 -18.93 -12.74
N VAL A 209 6.66 -18.69 -12.51
CA VAL A 209 7.13 -18.00 -11.30
C VAL A 209 6.69 -16.54 -11.29
N ASN A 210 6.78 -15.84 -12.42
CA ASN A 210 6.36 -14.44 -12.55
C ASN A 210 4.85 -14.31 -12.38
N ALA A 211 4.07 -15.17 -13.05
CA ALA A 211 2.62 -15.20 -12.92
C ALA A 211 2.22 -15.45 -11.46
N MET A 212 2.82 -16.43 -10.80
CA MET A 212 2.53 -16.74 -9.40
C MET A 212 2.89 -15.59 -8.47
N ALA A 213 4.02 -14.93 -8.67
CA ALA A 213 4.43 -13.77 -7.86
C ALA A 213 3.41 -12.62 -7.99
N ILE A 214 2.94 -12.34 -9.19
CA ILE A 214 1.93 -11.30 -9.45
C ILE A 214 0.57 -11.65 -8.84
N VAL A 215 0.13 -12.90 -8.96
CA VAL A 215 -1.12 -13.37 -8.34
C VAL A 215 -1.02 -13.31 -6.81
N LEU A 216 0.08 -13.77 -6.22
CA LEU A 216 0.30 -13.68 -4.77
C LEU A 216 0.37 -12.23 -4.29
N GLY A 217 0.96 -11.32 -5.08
CA GLY A 217 0.93 -9.89 -4.78
C GLY A 217 -0.48 -9.33 -4.71
N SER A 218 -1.29 -9.59 -5.75
CA SER A 218 -2.70 -9.19 -5.73
C SER A 218 -3.44 -9.75 -4.53
N LEU A 219 -3.23 -11.04 -4.22
CA LEU A 219 -3.88 -11.73 -3.11
C LEU A 219 -3.49 -11.17 -1.74
N ILE A 220 -2.20 -10.93 -1.50
CA ILE A 220 -1.73 -10.36 -0.22
C ILE A 220 -2.35 -8.99 0.00
N PHE A 221 -2.37 -8.13 -1.03
CA PHE A 221 -3.00 -6.82 -0.91
C PHE A 221 -4.53 -6.89 -0.88
N PHE A 222 -5.15 -7.90 -1.50
CA PHE A 222 -6.58 -8.21 -1.32
C PHE A 222 -6.89 -8.49 0.16
N VAL A 223 -6.10 -9.36 0.78
CA VAL A 223 -6.28 -9.74 2.19
C VAL A 223 -5.97 -8.55 3.11
N MET A 224 -4.89 -7.83 2.86
CA MET A 224 -4.49 -6.67 3.65
C MET A 224 -5.55 -5.57 3.61
N PHE A 225 -6.01 -5.17 2.44
CA PHE A 225 -6.98 -4.08 2.30
C PHE A 225 -8.41 -4.54 2.57
N GLY A 226 -8.80 -5.73 2.10
CA GLY A 226 -10.13 -6.27 2.32
C GLY A 226 -10.34 -6.73 3.75
N VAL A 227 -9.49 -7.62 4.25
CA VAL A 227 -9.71 -8.21 5.58
C VAL A 227 -9.22 -7.29 6.68
N PHE A 228 -7.96 -6.84 6.64
CA PHE A 228 -7.41 -6.04 7.74
C PHE A 228 -7.93 -4.59 7.71
N LEU A 229 -7.73 -3.85 6.63
CA LEU A 229 -8.08 -2.42 6.61
C LEU A 229 -9.60 -2.15 6.59
N THR A 230 -10.40 -3.06 6.03
CA THR A 230 -11.86 -2.86 5.96
C THR A 230 -12.57 -3.41 7.18
N ILE A 231 -12.30 -4.67 7.59
CA ILE A 231 -13.07 -5.32 8.66
C ILE A 231 -12.63 -4.86 10.04
N ILE A 232 -11.32 -4.74 10.31
CA ILE A 232 -10.84 -4.52 11.69
C ILE A 232 -11.43 -3.27 12.34
N PRO A 233 -11.48 -2.08 11.70
CA PRO A 233 -12.14 -0.93 12.31
C PRO A 233 -13.61 -1.16 12.64
N ILE A 234 -14.33 -1.84 11.75
CA ILE A 234 -15.73 -2.18 11.90
C ILE A 234 -15.92 -3.19 13.05
N HIS A 235 -15.12 -4.26 13.06
CA HIS A 235 -15.16 -5.29 14.08
C HIS A 235 -14.85 -4.74 15.49
N LEU A 236 -13.89 -3.80 15.57
CA LEU A 236 -13.55 -3.12 16.82
C LEU A 236 -14.68 -2.21 17.30
N ASP A 237 -15.46 -1.62 16.39
CA ASP A 237 -16.63 -0.83 16.71
C ASP A 237 -17.81 -1.73 17.15
N GLU A 238 -18.25 -2.65 16.28
CA GLU A 238 -19.45 -3.48 16.49
C GLU A 238 -19.33 -4.42 17.69
N VAL A 239 -18.16 -5.06 17.87
CA VAL A 239 -17.99 -6.11 18.90
C VAL A 239 -17.47 -5.57 20.22
N PHE A 240 -16.62 -4.54 20.18
CA PHE A 240 -15.95 -4.02 21.37
C PHE A 240 -16.36 -2.58 21.73
N GLY A 241 -17.15 -1.90 20.91
CA GLY A 241 -17.58 -0.51 21.14
C GLY A 241 -16.42 0.48 21.21
N LEU A 242 -15.32 0.22 20.49
CA LEU A 242 -14.15 1.09 20.54
C LEU A 242 -14.35 2.30 19.63
N GLY A 243 -14.16 3.50 20.19
CA GLY A 243 -14.17 4.74 19.41
C GLY A 243 -12.98 4.86 18.43
N PRO A 244 -13.04 5.82 17.49
CA PRO A 244 -12.07 6.05 16.42
C PRO A 244 -10.61 6.08 16.86
N THR A 245 -10.28 6.80 17.94
CA THR A 245 -8.90 6.87 18.47
C THR A 245 -8.36 5.49 18.85
N LYS A 246 -9.14 4.70 19.58
CA LYS A 246 -8.73 3.37 20.02
C LYS A 246 -8.58 2.41 18.84
N ARG A 247 -9.48 2.49 17.86
CA ARG A 247 -9.37 1.74 16.59
C ARG A 247 -8.09 2.10 15.83
N GLY A 248 -7.76 3.39 15.78
CA GLY A 248 -6.52 3.90 15.19
C GLY A 248 -5.27 3.38 15.89
N ILE A 249 -5.27 3.27 17.23
CA ILE A 249 -4.16 2.67 17.99
C ILE A 249 -3.98 1.20 17.63
N VAL A 250 -5.05 0.42 17.59
CA VAL A 250 -4.98 -1.00 17.23
C VAL A 250 -4.50 -1.17 15.79
N ALA A 251 -4.98 -0.33 14.86
CA ALA A 251 -4.58 -0.34 13.46
C ALA A 251 -3.10 0.01 13.24
N ALA A 252 -2.49 0.76 14.17
CA ALA A 252 -1.07 1.13 14.12
C ALA A 252 -0.12 0.00 14.55
N VAL A 253 -0.60 -0.98 15.33
CA VAL A 253 0.22 -2.06 15.88
C VAL A 253 0.99 -2.85 14.81
N PRO A 254 0.37 -3.30 13.69
CA PRO A 254 1.09 -4.01 12.63
C PRO A 254 2.22 -3.22 12.01
N ALA A 255 2.07 -1.90 11.84
CA ALA A 255 3.12 -1.08 11.23
C ALA A 255 4.41 -1.10 12.06
N VAL A 256 4.29 -1.09 13.38
CA VAL A 256 5.46 -1.16 14.29
C VAL A 256 6.16 -2.53 14.19
N THR A 257 5.39 -3.61 14.22
CA THR A 257 5.95 -4.97 14.21
C THR A 257 6.46 -5.38 12.82
N SER A 258 5.82 -4.91 11.74
CA SER A 258 6.27 -5.16 10.36
C SER A 258 7.65 -4.56 10.09
N THR A 259 7.94 -3.40 10.69
CA THR A 259 9.27 -2.78 10.58
C THR A 259 10.37 -3.67 11.15
N ALA A 260 10.14 -4.25 12.32
CA ALA A 260 11.13 -5.12 12.95
C ALA A 260 11.48 -6.32 12.05
N THR A 261 10.46 -6.92 11.43
CA THR A 261 10.66 -8.06 10.54
C THR A 261 11.23 -7.66 9.19
N ALA A 262 10.81 -6.52 8.63
CA ALA A 262 11.37 -6.00 7.37
C ALA A 262 12.87 -5.70 7.50
N LEU A 263 13.33 -5.18 8.63
CA LEU A 263 14.77 -5.00 8.92
C LEU A 263 15.51 -6.33 9.04
N ALA A 264 14.83 -7.38 9.50
CA ALA A 264 15.40 -8.71 9.65
C ALA A 264 15.21 -9.62 8.42
N VAL A 265 14.61 -9.15 7.34
CA VAL A 265 14.22 -9.96 6.17
C VAL A 265 15.43 -10.70 5.56
N THR A 266 16.58 -10.05 5.46
CA THR A 266 17.82 -10.66 4.95
C THR A 266 18.27 -11.83 5.81
N TRP A 267 18.15 -11.72 7.13
CA TRP A 267 18.45 -12.79 8.08
C TRP A 267 17.52 -14.01 7.88
N PHE A 268 16.22 -13.76 7.63
CA PHE A 268 15.27 -14.83 7.33
C PHE A 268 15.56 -15.47 5.98
N ARG A 269 15.86 -14.70 4.94
CA ARG A 269 16.18 -15.20 3.60
C ARG A 269 17.47 -16.04 3.56
N ALA A 270 18.43 -15.77 4.44
CA ALA A 270 19.62 -16.60 4.59
C ALA A 270 19.30 -17.99 5.16
N ARG A 271 18.19 -18.14 5.89
CA ARG A 271 17.80 -19.38 6.58
C ARG A 271 16.64 -20.11 5.95
N MET A 272 15.75 -19.38 5.28
CA MET A 272 14.52 -19.92 4.68
C MET A 272 14.51 -19.66 3.18
N SER A 273 13.96 -20.61 2.42
CA SER A 273 13.68 -20.37 1.00
C SER A 273 12.51 -19.38 0.81
N ILE A 274 12.45 -18.73 -0.35
CA ILE A 274 11.34 -17.82 -0.70
C ILE A 274 9.99 -18.54 -0.53
N ARG A 275 9.87 -19.78 -1.03
CA ARG A 275 8.67 -20.60 -0.89
C ARG A 275 8.28 -20.79 0.58
N ALA A 276 9.22 -21.13 1.44
CA ALA A 276 8.96 -21.33 2.87
C ALA A 276 8.55 -20.02 3.55
N MET A 277 9.20 -18.91 3.24
CA MET A 277 8.84 -17.59 3.80
C MET A 277 7.42 -17.17 3.41
N LEU A 278 7.04 -17.33 2.14
CA LEU A 278 5.69 -17.01 1.67
C LEU A 278 4.62 -17.93 2.27
N ALA A 279 4.89 -19.25 2.34
CA ALA A 279 3.96 -20.20 2.94
C ALA A 279 3.75 -19.96 4.44
N VAL A 280 4.84 -19.71 5.19
CA VAL A 280 4.78 -19.38 6.62
C VAL A 280 4.09 -18.05 6.83
N GLY A 281 4.43 -17.00 6.05
CA GLY A 281 3.80 -15.69 6.15
C GLY A 281 2.27 -15.76 5.93
N LEU A 282 1.83 -16.46 4.88
CA LEU A 282 0.40 -16.69 4.63
C LEU A 282 -0.24 -17.55 5.73
N GLY A 283 0.45 -18.56 6.26
CA GLY A 283 -0.03 -19.35 7.39
C GLY A 283 -0.21 -18.51 8.65
N VAL A 284 0.71 -17.57 8.91
CA VAL A 284 0.58 -16.62 10.02
C VAL A 284 -0.59 -15.65 9.77
N PHE A 285 -0.80 -15.10 8.56
CA PHE A 285 -1.99 -14.31 8.25
C PHE A 285 -3.27 -15.11 8.52
N ALA A 286 -3.32 -16.36 8.08
CA ALA A 286 -4.45 -17.24 8.32
C ALA A 286 -4.76 -17.40 9.82
N ALA A 287 -3.77 -17.75 10.62
CA ALA A 287 -3.91 -17.94 12.06
C ALA A 287 -4.33 -16.64 12.78
N THR A 288 -3.76 -15.50 12.37
CA THR A 288 -4.09 -14.20 12.98
C THR A 288 -5.51 -13.76 12.65
N PHE A 289 -6.02 -13.98 11.44
CA PHE A 289 -7.42 -13.65 11.12
C PHE A 289 -8.41 -14.55 11.88
N VAL A 290 -8.12 -15.83 12.02
CA VAL A 290 -8.93 -16.70 12.88
C VAL A 290 -8.93 -16.17 14.33
N ALA A 291 -7.76 -15.85 14.87
CA ALA A 291 -7.63 -15.33 16.23
C ALA A 291 -8.36 -13.99 16.43
N MET A 292 -8.30 -13.08 15.45
CA MET A 292 -9.00 -11.79 15.50
C MET A 292 -10.53 -11.97 15.49
N GLY A 293 -11.05 -13.01 14.83
CA GLY A 293 -12.49 -13.30 14.75
C GLY A 293 -13.10 -13.96 16.01
N LEU A 294 -12.28 -14.36 17.01
CA LEU A 294 -12.76 -15.09 18.20
C LEU A 294 -13.38 -14.20 19.29
N GLY A 295 -13.55 -12.90 19.06
CA GLY A 295 -14.27 -12.01 19.98
C GLY A 295 -13.54 -11.67 21.28
N ASN A 296 -12.22 -11.77 21.32
CA ASN A 296 -11.38 -11.35 22.45
C ASN A 296 -10.45 -10.21 22.03
N LEU A 297 -10.59 -9.03 22.66
CA LEU A 297 -9.84 -7.84 22.30
C LEU A 297 -8.31 -8.00 22.45
N TRP A 298 -7.87 -8.60 23.56
CA TRP A 298 -6.42 -8.78 23.80
C TRP A 298 -5.80 -9.77 22.82
N LEU A 299 -6.55 -10.83 22.48
CA LEU A 299 -6.14 -11.77 21.46
C LEU A 299 -6.10 -11.09 20.08
N LEU A 300 -7.05 -10.22 19.75
CA LEU A 300 -7.05 -9.44 18.51
C LEU A 300 -5.81 -8.53 18.44
N VAL A 301 -5.50 -7.79 19.49
CA VAL A 301 -4.32 -6.90 19.53
C VAL A 301 -3.02 -7.70 19.39
N ALA A 302 -2.90 -8.83 20.09
CA ALA A 302 -1.75 -9.73 19.95
C ALA A 302 -1.65 -10.31 18.54
N ALA A 303 -2.79 -10.72 17.97
CA ALA A 303 -2.85 -11.21 16.58
C ALA A 303 -2.48 -10.12 15.58
N ALA A 304 -2.88 -8.86 15.80
CA ALA A 304 -2.48 -7.72 14.96
C ALA A 304 -0.96 -7.49 14.99
N ALA A 305 -0.32 -7.64 16.14
CA ALA A 305 1.14 -7.58 16.24
C ALA A 305 1.82 -8.70 15.47
N VAL A 306 1.32 -9.94 15.58
CA VAL A 306 1.85 -11.10 14.85
C VAL A 306 1.58 -10.98 13.34
N TYR A 307 0.42 -10.44 12.93
CA TYR A 307 0.10 -10.12 11.55
C TYR A 307 1.14 -9.18 10.94
N GLY A 308 1.51 -8.11 11.65
CA GLY A 308 2.55 -7.19 11.18
C GLY A 308 3.91 -7.86 10.97
N LEU A 309 4.31 -8.81 11.84
CA LEU A 309 5.55 -9.57 11.63
C LEU A 309 5.51 -10.34 10.30
N ALA A 310 4.40 -10.97 9.97
CA ALA A 310 4.23 -11.68 8.70
C ALA A 310 4.23 -10.73 7.50
N GLU A 311 3.57 -9.58 7.61
CA GLU A 311 3.53 -8.53 6.60
C GLU A 311 4.94 -8.03 6.24
N GLY A 312 5.73 -7.69 7.26
CA GLY A 312 7.09 -7.19 7.10
C GLY A 312 8.07 -8.19 6.46
N ALA A 313 7.80 -9.49 6.56
CA ALA A 313 8.58 -10.52 5.89
C ALA A 313 8.07 -10.81 4.46
N THR A 314 6.76 -10.88 4.28
CA THR A 314 6.13 -11.43 3.07
C THR A 314 6.20 -10.45 1.90
N ILE A 315 5.88 -9.16 2.13
CA ILE A 315 5.85 -8.15 1.06
C ILE A 315 7.22 -7.93 0.43
N PRO A 316 8.31 -7.65 1.19
CA PRO A 316 9.63 -7.49 0.59
C PRO A 316 10.11 -8.74 -0.13
N THR A 317 9.86 -9.94 0.43
CA THR A 317 10.25 -11.21 -0.19
C THR A 317 9.60 -11.39 -1.56
N LEU A 318 8.34 -10.98 -1.71
CA LEU A 318 7.63 -11.11 -2.98
C LEU A 318 8.09 -10.04 -3.99
N GLN A 319 8.37 -8.82 -3.54
CA GLN A 319 8.95 -7.77 -4.39
C GLN A 319 10.33 -8.17 -4.91
N ASP A 320 11.18 -8.73 -4.04
CA ASP A 320 12.49 -9.25 -4.42
C ASP A 320 12.38 -10.38 -5.44
N LEU A 321 11.43 -11.31 -5.25
CA LEU A 321 11.19 -12.40 -6.20
C LEU A 321 10.89 -11.86 -7.60
N VAL A 322 9.99 -10.87 -7.73
CA VAL A 322 9.66 -10.25 -9.03
C VAL A 322 10.90 -9.54 -9.61
N ALA A 323 11.67 -8.85 -8.80
CA ALA A 323 12.85 -8.12 -9.25
C ALA A 323 14.01 -9.03 -9.69
N GLU A 324 14.22 -10.17 -8.97
CA GLU A 324 15.27 -11.15 -9.26
C GLU A 324 14.99 -11.98 -10.52
N GLN A 325 13.72 -12.35 -10.75
CA GLN A 325 13.32 -13.15 -11.91
C GLN A 325 13.24 -12.32 -13.20
N ALA A 326 13.12 -11.00 -13.08
CA ALA A 326 12.95 -10.11 -14.21
C ALA A 326 14.26 -9.96 -15.03
N PRO A 327 14.28 -10.22 -16.35
CA PRO A 327 15.39 -9.81 -17.20
C PRO A 327 15.68 -8.32 -17.04
N GLU A 328 16.95 -7.91 -17.01
CA GLU A 328 17.34 -6.51 -16.74
C GLU A 328 16.58 -5.49 -17.62
N ARG A 329 16.45 -5.81 -18.90
CA ARG A 329 15.73 -4.97 -19.89
C ARG A 329 14.22 -4.84 -19.63
N LEU A 330 13.61 -5.81 -18.95
CA LEU A 330 12.15 -5.88 -18.70
C LEU A 330 11.78 -5.64 -17.23
N ARG A 331 12.77 -5.47 -16.33
CA ARG A 331 12.55 -5.31 -14.89
C ARG A 331 11.56 -4.18 -14.57
N GLY A 332 11.71 -3.03 -15.24
CA GLY A 332 10.77 -1.91 -15.05
C GLY A 332 9.33 -2.24 -15.45
N ALA A 333 9.14 -2.95 -16.55
CA ALA A 333 7.82 -3.35 -17.02
C ALA A 333 7.18 -4.42 -16.12
N LEU A 334 7.94 -5.42 -15.66
CA LEU A 334 7.44 -6.43 -14.71
C LEU A 334 7.09 -5.80 -13.35
N MET A 335 7.88 -4.83 -12.87
CA MET A 335 7.55 -4.08 -11.67
C MET A 335 6.28 -3.22 -11.86
N ALA A 336 6.01 -2.72 -13.06
CA ALA A 336 4.74 -2.04 -13.35
C ALA A 336 3.54 -3.01 -13.28
N PHE A 337 3.67 -4.24 -13.78
CA PHE A 337 2.66 -5.29 -13.60
C PHE A 337 2.46 -5.66 -12.13
N TRP A 338 3.55 -5.76 -11.35
CA TRP A 338 3.47 -5.92 -9.91
C TRP A 338 2.63 -4.83 -9.27
N VAL A 339 2.91 -3.56 -9.56
CA VAL A 339 2.14 -2.42 -9.01
C VAL A 339 0.67 -2.50 -9.43
N ALA A 340 0.38 -2.84 -10.69
CA ALA A 340 -0.98 -3.02 -11.16
C ALA A 340 -1.71 -4.15 -10.40
N SER A 341 -1.05 -5.29 -10.18
CA SER A 341 -1.62 -6.41 -9.42
C SER A 341 -1.91 -6.05 -7.95
N VAL A 342 -1.01 -5.30 -7.32
CA VAL A 342 -1.23 -4.73 -5.98
C VAL A 342 -2.48 -3.85 -5.97
N ARG A 343 -2.66 -2.97 -6.95
CA ARG A 343 -3.86 -2.10 -7.06
C ARG A 343 -5.14 -2.89 -7.28
N ILE A 344 -5.09 -3.99 -8.04
CA ILE A 344 -6.23 -4.92 -8.19
C ILE A 344 -6.61 -5.48 -6.82
N GLY A 345 -5.65 -6.01 -6.05
CA GLY A 345 -5.91 -6.52 -4.71
C GLY A 345 -6.46 -5.46 -3.75
N GLN A 346 -5.86 -4.27 -3.73
CA GLN A 346 -6.29 -3.13 -2.93
C GLN A 346 -7.73 -2.67 -3.22
N THR A 347 -8.19 -2.88 -4.44
CA THR A 347 -9.54 -2.48 -4.87
C THR A 347 -10.55 -3.59 -4.68
N THR A 348 -10.22 -4.81 -5.15
CA THR A 348 -11.17 -5.93 -5.12
C THR A 348 -11.36 -6.50 -3.72
N GLY A 349 -10.33 -6.47 -2.88
CA GLY A 349 -10.40 -6.95 -1.50
C GLY A 349 -11.50 -6.26 -0.69
N PRO A 350 -11.46 -4.92 -0.54
CA PRO A 350 -12.50 -4.19 0.17
C PRO A 350 -13.91 -4.40 -0.40
N LEU A 351 -14.05 -4.43 -1.73
CA LEU A 351 -15.36 -4.65 -2.37
C LEU A 351 -15.96 -6.02 -2.05
N VAL A 352 -15.17 -7.09 -2.19
CA VAL A 352 -15.63 -8.45 -1.91
C VAL A 352 -15.95 -8.62 -0.42
N VAL A 353 -15.08 -8.12 0.44
CA VAL A 353 -15.25 -8.20 1.89
C VAL A 353 -16.40 -7.33 2.37
N GLY A 354 -16.59 -6.13 1.79
CA GLY A 354 -17.74 -5.29 2.06
C GLY A 354 -19.07 -6.03 1.78
N VAL A 355 -19.18 -6.72 0.66
CA VAL A 355 -20.35 -7.55 0.38
C VAL A 355 -20.48 -8.70 1.39
N ALA A 356 -19.37 -9.33 1.79
CA ALA A 356 -19.39 -10.46 2.72
C ALA A 356 -19.93 -10.09 4.11
N ILE A 357 -19.56 -8.90 4.64
CA ILE A 357 -20.06 -8.44 5.94
C ILE A 357 -21.55 -8.06 5.94
N GLY A 358 -22.16 -7.87 4.78
CA GLY A 358 -23.62 -7.74 4.65
C GLY A 358 -24.39 -9.03 4.84
N TRP A 359 -23.72 -10.18 4.70
CA TRP A 359 -24.34 -11.50 4.82
C TRP A 359 -23.95 -12.22 6.11
N TRP A 360 -22.76 -11.93 6.64
CA TRP A 360 -22.18 -12.59 7.82
C TRP A 360 -21.59 -11.56 8.78
N THR A 361 -21.49 -11.95 10.04
CA THR A 361 -20.84 -11.12 11.05
C THR A 361 -19.36 -10.90 10.70
N THR A 362 -18.80 -9.76 11.12
CA THR A 362 -17.38 -9.41 10.92
C THR A 362 -16.46 -10.51 11.46
N GLY A 363 -16.77 -11.11 12.62
CA GLY A 363 -16.03 -12.25 13.17
C GLY A 363 -16.04 -13.49 12.27
N THR A 364 -17.22 -13.85 11.72
CA THR A 364 -17.36 -14.98 10.78
C THR A 364 -16.53 -14.75 9.52
N VAL A 365 -16.57 -13.53 8.95
CA VAL A 365 -15.78 -13.19 7.75
C VAL A 365 -14.27 -13.25 8.04
N LEU A 366 -13.82 -12.81 9.22
CA LEU A 366 -12.42 -12.94 9.65
C LEU A 366 -11.98 -14.41 9.71
N VAL A 367 -12.78 -15.27 10.35
CA VAL A 367 -12.47 -16.71 10.44
C VAL A 367 -12.47 -17.36 9.05
N ALA A 368 -13.47 -17.08 8.22
CA ALA A 368 -13.54 -17.60 6.86
C ALA A 368 -12.35 -17.16 6.00
N ALA A 369 -11.97 -15.89 6.08
CA ALA A 369 -10.78 -15.38 5.42
C ALA A 369 -9.50 -16.12 5.90
N GLY A 370 -9.37 -16.37 7.20
CA GLY A 370 -8.28 -17.15 7.75
C GLY A 370 -8.23 -18.57 7.17
N VAL A 371 -9.37 -19.27 7.08
CA VAL A 371 -9.43 -20.62 6.48
C VAL A 371 -9.05 -20.61 4.99
N VAL A 372 -9.53 -19.64 4.23
CA VAL A 372 -9.18 -19.49 2.80
C VAL A 372 -7.67 -19.23 2.64
N VAL A 373 -7.12 -18.31 3.43
CA VAL A 373 -5.69 -18.00 3.39
C VAL A 373 -4.84 -19.19 3.82
N ALA A 374 -5.29 -20.01 4.79
CA ALA A 374 -4.63 -21.27 5.16
C ALA A 374 -4.56 -22.26 3.99
N GLY A 375 -5.65 -22.43 3.24
CA GLY A 375 -5.67 -23.24 2.03
C GLY A 375 -4.64 -22.74 0.99
N ILE A 376 -4.53 -21.41 0.82
CA ILE A 376 -3.56 -20.81 -0.08
C ILE A 376 -2.13 -21.01 0.45
N ALA A 377 -1.88 -20.87 1.75
CA ALA A 377 -0.58 -21.12 2.36
C ALA A 377 -0.10 -22.57 2.10
N LEU A 378 -1.01 -23.54 2.19
CA LEU A 378 -0.71 -24.94 1.88
C LEU A 378 -0.37 -25.13 0.39
N THR A 379 -1.15 -24.55 -0.52
CA THR A 379 -0.85 -24.65 -1.97
C THR A 379 0.49 -23.99 -2.33
N VAL A 380 0.82 -22.86 -1.72
CA VAL A 380 2.13 -22.20 -1.86
C VAL A 380 3.26 -23.07 -1.30
N GLY A 381 3.06 -23.66 -0.12
CA GLY A 381 4.03 -24.55 0.51
C GLY A 381 4.31 -25.81 -0.31
N CYS A 382 3.29 -26.36 -0.96
CA CYS A 382 3.40 -27.55 -1.83
C CYS A 382 3.82 -27.20 -3.28
N SER A 383 3.86 -25.92 -3.65
CA SER A 383 4.17 -25.48 -5.02
C SER A 383 5.59 -25.87 -5.43
N ARG A 384 5.73 -26.43 -6.63
CA ARG A 384 7.02 -26.69 -7.28
C ARG A 384 7.52 -25.51 -8.13
N ILE A 385 6.70 -24.46 -8.27
CA ILE A 385 6.97 -23.30 -9.12
C ILE A 385 7.91 -22.33 -8.40
N LEU A 386 7.72 -22.14 -7.08
CA LEU A 386 8.50 -21.18 -6.30
C LEU A 386 9.89 -21.71 -5.97
N PRO A 387 10.91 -20.82 -6.03
CA PRO A 387 12.30 -21.21 -5.72
C PRO A 387 12.45 -21.76 -4.30
N THR A 388 13.20 -22.86 -4.20
CA THR A 388 13.58 -23.47 -2.93
C THR A 388 14.99 -23.06 -2.50
N ALA A 389 15.72 -22.35 -3.35
CA ALA A 389 17.06 -21.87 -3.04
C ALA A 389 17.02 -20.80 -1.93
N ARG A 390 18.01 -20.85 -1.06
CA ARG A 390 18.32 -19.83 -0.05
C ARG A 390 19.31 -18.84 -0.65
N LEU A 391 19.39 -17.63 -0.12
CA LEU A 391 20.50 -16.75 -0.49
C LEU A 391 21.83 -17.41 -0.09
N PRO A 392 22.87 -17.34 -0.95
CA PRO A 392 24.20 -17.77 -0.57
C PRO A 392 24.62 -17.05 0.73
N GLN A 393 25.03 -17.81 1.72
CA GLN A 393 25.66 -17.20 2.90
C GLN A 393 27.01 -16.65 2.43
N ASP A 394 27.17 -15.34 2.48
CA ASP A 394 28.47 -14.72 2.27
C ASP A 394 29.44 -15.26 3.35
N ARG A 395 30.37 -16.12 2.94
CA ARG A 395 31.38 -16.73 3.82
C ARG A 395 32.56 -15.78 4.07
N SER A 396 32.32 -14.48 3.94
CA SER A 396 33.32 -13.45 4.25
C SER A 396 32.99 -12.79 5.59
N GLN A 397 33.38 -13.40 6.67
CA GLN A 397 33.77 -12.79 7.94
C GLN A 397 35.20 -13.13 8.24
#